data_ffe9b8619a23bd8f1e2fa65538dbce8e
#
_entry.id   ffe9b8619a23bd8f1e2fa65538dbce8e
#
_cell.length_a   1.000
_cell.length_b   1.000
_cell.length_c   1.000
_cell.angle_alpha   90.00
_cell.angle_beta   90.00
_cell.angle_gamma   90.00
#
_symmetry.space_group_name_H-M   'P 1'
#
loop_
_entity.id
_entity.type
_entity.pdbx_description
1 polymer ?
#
loop_
_entity_poly.entity_id
_entity_poly.type
_entity_poly.pdbx_seq_one_letter_code
_entity_poly.pdbx_strand_id
1 'polypeptide(L)'
;VAWSSATPRGSAYDSRMQNVTYNSQNVTVVSTRPGYVTMLVFDDDETVIDAQAGFPRGWTVTKSDNRVGVSPNPIAQPVTDASGNNISQVFLPTAKDWKTNLFVVTSKRDYSLELNVLDKDSPAQAFIIRYHYPDELRKKSAAASATRQQQQQEALDRQRIASAFRHPATPRNWRYTRRVAAGSASIAPDFAWDDGRFAYIGFSPAKTLPSVFRVVNGQEQAVTPGTVKRGNYTVMVVPASPQLVLRYGSSVVGIENDGFGRIPLTNSDTVSPSVTLEAK
;
A
#
# COMPACT_ATOMS: atom_id res chain seq x y z
N VAL A 1 -16.28 32.70 13.62
CA VAL A 1 -15.88 31.47 12.91
C VAL A 1 -15.06 31.93 11.70
N ALA A 2 -13.78 31.57 11.67
CA ALA A 2 -12.92 31.88 10.53
C ALA A 2 -13.29 30.97 9.36
N TRP A 3 -13.62 31.51 8.22
CA TRP A 3 -13.83 30.77 6.99
C TRP A 3 -12.46 30.53 6.36
N SER A 4 -11.99 29.30 6.40
CA SER A 4 -10.73 28.93 5.76
C SER A 4 -11.03 28.27 4.41
N SER A 5 -10.63 28.96 3.34
CA SER A 5 -10.70 28.44 1.98
C SER A 5 -9.29 28.19 1.45
N ALA A 6 -9.12 27.11 0.68
CA ALA A 6 -7.86 26.82 0.01
C ALA A 6 -7.80 27.58 -1.32
N THR A 7 -6.88 28.53 -1.41
CA THR A 7 -6.59 29.23 -2.67
C THR A 7 -5.52 28.47 -3.43
N PRO A 8 -5.80 27.96 -4.64
CA PRO A 8 -4.80 27.30 -5.47
C PRO A 8 -3.63 28.24 -5.81
N ARG A 9 -2.45 27.67 -5.92
CA ARG A 9 -1.22 28.41 -6.25
C ARG A 9 -0.80 28.14 -7.68
N GLY A 10 -0.51 29.22 -8.42
CA GLY A 10 0.01 29.14 -9.77
C GLY A 10 1.38 28.48 -9.84
N SER A 11 1.67 27.83 -10.98
CA SER A 11 2.99 27.28 -11.24
C SER A 11 4.03 28.37 -11.53
N ALA A 12 5.31 28.02 -11.43
CA ALA A 12 6.41 28.95 -11.74
C ALA A 12 6.47 29.35 -13.23
N TYR A 13 5.86 28.57 -14.12
CA TYR A 13 5.87 28.80 -15.56
C TYR A 13 4.64 29.60 -16.05
N ASP A 14 3.46 29.24 -15.55
CA ASP A 14 2.21 29.91 -15.90
C ASP A 14 1.28 29.90 -14.67
N SER A 15 0.91 31.07 -14.19
CA SER A 15 0.07 31.24 -13.00
C SER A 15 -1.34 30.65 -13.16
N ARG A 16 -1.80 30.43 -14.39
CA ARG A 16 -3.10 29.82 -14.69
C ARG A 16 -3.12 28.30 -14.52
N MET A 17 -1.91 27.69 -14.47
CA MET A 17 -1.71 26.28 -14.13
C MET A 17 -1.52 26.19 -12.61
N GLN A 18 -2.56 25.83 -11.90
CA GLN A 18 -2.62 25.94 -10.45
C GLN A 18 -2.61 24.57 -9.77
N ASN A 19 -2.12 24.57 -8.53
CA ASN A 19 -2.08 23.39 -7.67
C ASN A 19 -2.71 23.70 -6.32
N VAL A 20 -3.40 22.72 -5.73
CA VAL A 20 -3.99 22.80 -4.41
C VAL A 20 -3.83 21.48 -3.68
N THR A 21 -3.57 21.54 -2.37
CA THR A 21 -3.54 20.36 -1.52
C THR A 21 -4.96 20.00 -1.09
N TYR A 22 -5.34 18.74 -1.29
CA TYR A 22 -6.62 18.23 -0.84
C TYR A 22 -6.72 18.25 0.68
N ASN A 23 -7.85 18.75 1.16
CA ASN A 23 -8.28 18.65 2.55
C ASN A 23 -9.81 18.58 2.56
N SER A 24 -10.37 17.52 3.14
CA SER A 24 -11.82 17.29 3.19
C SER A 24 -12.62 18.35 3.96
N GLN A 25 -11.94 19.16 4.76
CA GLN A 25 -12.58 20.21 5.56
C GLN A 25 -12.42 21.61 4.95
N ASN A 26 -11.76 21.72 3.80
CA ASN A 26 -11.56 23.01 3.13
C ASN A 26 -12.43 23.13 1.89
N VAL A 27 -12.80 24.37 1.60
CA VAL A 27 -13.42 24.76 0.33
C VAL A 27 -12.33 25.28 -0.60
N THR A 28 -12.22 24.73 -1.81
CA THR A 28 -11.26 25.20 -2.82
C THR A 28 -11.87 26.34 -3.62
N VAL A 29 -11.18 27.45 -3.69
CA VAL A 29 -11.60 28.61 -4.51
C VAL A 29 -11.18 28.42 -5.96
N VAL A 30 -12.14 28.46 -6.87
CA VAL A 30 -11.95 28.34 -8.31
C VAL A 30 -12.25 29.68 -8.97
N SER A 31 -11.23 30.33 -9.49
CA SER A 31 -11.36 31.63 -10.18
C SER A 31 -11.42 31.42 -11.69
N THR A 32 -12.59 31.63 -12.26
CA THR A 32 -12.88 31.43 -13.70
C THR A 32 -13.10 32.77 -14.40
N ARG A 33 -13.22 32.70 -15.71
CA ARG A 33 -13.55 33.87 -16.53
C ARG A 33 -14.55 33.49 -17.63
N PRO A 34 -15.47 34.40 -18.01
CA PRO A 34 -16.38 34.18 -19.12
C PRO A 34 -15.63 33.86 -20.42
N GLY A 35 -16.10 32.88 -21.16
CA GLY A 35 -15.49 32.45 -22.42
C GLY A 35 -14.32 31.44 -22.24
N TYR A 36 -14.00 31.06 -21.01
CA TYR A 36 -12.95 30.06 -20.71
C TYR A 36 -13.51 28.88 -19.92
N VAL A 37 -12.87 27.75 -20.07
CA VAL A 37 -13.10 26.55 -19.26
C VAL A 37 -11.98 26.42 -18.25
N THR A 38 -12.32 26.19 -16.99
CA THR A 38 -11.38 25.80 -15.95
C THR A 38 -11.51 24.29 -15.70
N MET A 39 -10.41 23.57 -15.81
CA MET A 39 -10.37 22.12 -15.61
C MET A 39 -9.85 21.79 -14.20
N LEU A 40 -10.65 21.07 -13.44
CA LEU A 40 -10.27 20.47 -12.17
C LEU A 40 -9.74 19.05 -12.43
N VAL A 41 -8.56 18.72 -11.91
CA VAL A 41 -7.92 17.42 -12.10
C VAL A 41 -7.71 16.78 -10.74
N PHE A 42 -8.36 15.65 -10.53
CA PHE A 42 -8.28 14.85 -9.32
C PHE A 42 -7.18 13.77 -9.44
N ASP A 43 -7.09 12.86 -8.48
CA ASP A 43 -6.09 11.79 -8.50
C ASP A 43 -6.31 10.84 -9.71
N ASP A 44 -5.24 10.25 -10.22
CA ASP A 44 -5.30 9.37 -11.41
C ASP A 44 -6.13 8.09 -11.17
N ASP A 45 -6.29 7.69 -9.90
CA ASP A 45 -7.07 6.52 -9.51
C ASP A 45 -8.47 6.86 -8.97
N GLU A 46 -8.93 8.10 -9.20
CA GLU A 46 -10.30 8.54 -8.92
C GLU A 46 -11.14 8.64 -10.20
N THR A 47 -12.41 8.33 -10.07
CA THR A 47 -13.41 8.57 -11.11
C THR A 47 -14.49 9.48 -10.57
N VAL A 48 -14.82 10.54 -11.29
CA VAL A 48 -15.90 11.46 -10.92
C VAL A 48 -17.25 10.77 -11.11
N ILE A 49 -18.00 10.63 -10.03
CA ILE A 49 -19.35 10.04 -10.03
C ILE A 49 -20.37 11.11 -10.31
N ASP A 50 -20.31 12.23 -9.59
CA ASP A 50 -21.25 13.34 -9.71
C ASP A 50 -20.57 14.69 -9.52
N ALA A 51 -21.16 15.73 -10.13
CA ALA A 51 -20.70 17.12 -10.01
C ALA A 51 -21.90 18.06 -10.13
N GLN A 52 -22.22 18.80 -9.07
CA GLN A 52 -23.40 19.65 -8.98
C GLN A 52 -23.03 21.07 -8.62
N ALA A 53 -23.40 22.02 -9.46
CA ALA A 53 -23.29 23.45 -9.15
C ALA A 53 -24.58 23.97 -8.50
N GLY A 54 -24.40 24.86 -7.50
CA GLY A 54 -25.55 25.51 -6.84
C GLY A 54 -26.34 26.45 -7.75
N PHE A 55 -25.72 26.90 -8.85
CA PHE A 55 -26.35 27.73 -9.87
C PHE A 55 -26.22 27.09 -11.28
N PRO A 56 -26.99 26.03 -11.58
CA PRO A 56 -26.79 25.21 -12.78
C PRO A 56 -27.09 25.96 -14.09
N ARG A 57 -27.96 26.97 -14.08
CA ARG A 57 -28.23 27.78 -15.29
C ARG A 57 -27.09 28.70 -15.68
N GLY A 58 -26.31 29.18 -14.72
CA GLY A 58 -25.18 30.08 -14.92
C GLY A 58 -23.86 29.37 -15.15
N TRP A 59 -23.81 28.04 -15.03
CA TRP A 59 -22.58 27.28 -15.10
C TRP A 59 -22.74 26.00 -15.92
N THR A 60 -21.83 25.79 -16.88
CA THR A 60 -21.66 24.48 -17.51
C THR A 60 -20.66 23.67 -16.68
N VAL A 61 -21.08 22.48 -16.28
CA VAL A 61 -20.25 21.51 -15.57
C VAL A 61 -20.18 20.24 -16.41
N THR A 62 -18.97 19.84 -16.80
CA THR A 62 -18.73 18.60 -17.55
C THR A 62 -17.83 17.69 -16.75
N LYS A 63 -18.05 16.38 -16.81
CA LYS A 63 -17.23 15.38 -16.11
C LYS A 63 -16.70 14.35 -17.10
N SER A 64 -15.45 13.94 -16.90
CA SER A 64 -14.80 12.88 -17.67
C SER A 64 -13.69 12.25 -16.82
N ASP A 65 -13.77 10.96 -16.56
CA ASP A 65 -12.81 10.22 -15.76
C ASP A 65 -12.50 10.88 -14.41
N ASN A 66 -11.28 11.36 -14.22
CA ASN A 66 -10.82 12.07 -13.03
C ASN A 66 -10.84 13.60 -13.18
N ARG A 67 -11.69 14.15 -14.06
CA ARG A 67 -11.70 15.58 -14.38
C ARG A 67 -13.10 16.15 -14.36
N VAL A 68 -13.18 17.43 -13.96
CA VAL A 68 -14.39 18.25 -14.07
C VAL A 68 -14.05 19.57 -14.74
N GLY A 69 -14.71 19.87 -15.83
CA GLY A 69 -14.63 21.18 -16.49
C GLY A 69 -15.75 22.09 -16.02
N VAL A 70 -15.43 23.35 -15.69
CA VAL A 70 -16.40 24.36 -15.31
C VAL A 70 -16.24 25.61 -16.17
N SER A 71 -17.37 26.20 -16.59
CA SER A 71 -17.39 27.43 -17.37
C SER A 71 -18.61 28.26 -17.00
N PRO A 72 -18.47 29.59 -16.72
CA PRO A 72 -19.61 30.45 -16.51
C PRO A 72 -20.31 30.74 -17.84
N ASN A 73 -21.64 30.65 -17.86
CA ASN A 73 -22.46 30.88 -19.04
C ASN A 73 -23.35 32.11 -18.91
N PRO A 74 -23.57 32.83 -19.99
CA PRO A 74 -24.61 33.88 -20.03
C PRO A 74 -26.00 33.22 -19.93
N ILE A 75 -26.95 33.96 -19.37
CA ILE A 75 -28.34 33.55 -19.25
C ILE A 75 -29.17 34.43 -20.12
N ALA A 76 -29.92 33.84 -21.05
CA ALA A 76 -30.95 34.52 -21.81
C ALA A 76 -32.33 34.33 -21.15
N GLN A 77 -33.03 35.44 -20.93
CA GLN A 77 -34.40 35.43 -20.39
C GLN A 77 -35.34 36.21 -21.33
N PRO A 78 -36.53 35.67 -21.62
CA PRO A 78 -37.55 36.44 -22.32
C PRO A 78 -38.04 37.56 -21.39
N VAL A 79 -38.03 38.76 -21.89
CA VAL A 79 -38.55 39.96 -21.21
C VAL A 79 -39.50 40.68 -22.15
N THR A 80 -40.59 41.21 -21.65
CA THR A 80 -41.53 42.02 -22.43
C THR A 80 -41.02 43.48 -22.38
N ASP A 81 -40.79 44.08 -23.53
CA ASP A 81 -40.38 45.49 -23.61
C ASP A 81 -41.58 46.44 -23.30
N ALA A 82 -41.28 47.74 -23.22
CA ALA A 82 -42.29 48.75 -22.95
C ALA A 82 -43.39 48.86 -24.05
N SER A 83 -43.14 48.23 -25.21
CA SER A 83 -44.04 48.21 -26.35
C SER A 83 -44.84 46.91 -26.43
N GLY A 84 -44.70 45.99 -25.42
CA GLY A 84 -45.40 44.72 -25.37
C GLY A 84 -44.79 43.56 -26.19
N ASN A 85 -43.59 43.75 -26.78
CA ASN A 85 -42.90 42.71 -27.55
C ASN A 85 -42.04 41.84 -26.64
N ASN A 86 -42.00 40.53 -26.90
CA ASN A 86 -41.10 39.61 -26.24
C ASN A 86 -39.71 39.74 -26.85
N ILE A 87 -38.75 40.25 -26.07
CA ILE A 87 -37.32 40.30 -26.41
C ILE A 87 -36.53 39.34 -25.52
N SER A 88 -35.39 38.88 -26.00
CA SER A 88 -34.47 38.06 -25.21
C SER A 88 -33.42 38.99 -24.59
N GLN A 89 -33.44 39.13 -23.28
CA GLN A 89 -32.40 39.85 -22.55
C GLN A 89 -31.32 38.87 -22.11
N VAL A 90 -30.06 39.19 -22.43
CA VAL A 90 -28.88 38.37 -22.10
C VAL A 90 -28.19 38.98 -20.88
N PHE A 91 -28.04 38.18 -19.84
CA PHE A 91 -27.26 38.51 -18.66
C PHE A 91 -25.90 37.85 -18.75
N LEU A 92 -24.84 38.63 -18.76
CA LEU A 92 -23.45 38.14 -18.80
C LEU A 92 -22.96 37.78 -17.41
N PRO A 93 -22.08 36.75 -17.29
CA PRO A 93 -21.48 36.38 -16.01
C PRO A 93 -20.70 37.52 -15.38
N THR A 94 -20.98 37.80 -14.10
CA THR A 94 -20.29 38.81 -13.28
C THR A 94 -19.73 38.21 -12.00
N ALA A 95 -18.74 38.87 -11.41
CA ALA A 95 -18.15 38.43 -10.13
C ALA A 95 -19.18 38.42 -9.00
N LYS A 96 -20.17 39.34 -9.05
CA LYS A 96 -21.18 39.48 -8.01
C LYS A 96 -22.28 38.43 -8.11
N ASP A 97 -22.82 38.22 -9.32
CA ASP A 97 -24.09 37.49 -9.49
C ASP A 97 -23.91 36.01 -9.86
N TRP A 98 -22.69 35.62 -10.28
CA TRP A 98 -22.36 34.24 -10.67
C TRP A 98 -21.61 33.43 -9.61
N LYS A 99 -21.30 34.05 -8.45
CA LYS A 99 -20.65 33.31 -7.35
C LYS A 99 -21.57 32.20 -6.84
N THR A 100 -21.05 30.97 -6.82
CA THR A 100 -21.78 29.80 -6.35
C THR A 100 -20.81 28.75 -5.81
N ASN A 101 -21.35 27.62 -5.35
CA ASN A 101 -20.57 26.47 -4.98
C ASN A 101 -20.66 25.36 -6.03
N LEU A 102 -19.69 24.46 -6.01
CA LEU A 102 -19.68 23.21 -6.74
C LEU A 102 -19.35 22.09 -5.77
N PHE A 103 -20.14 21.05 -5.81
CA PHE A 103 -19.89 19.84 -5.07
C PHE A 103 -19.54 18.71 -6.04
N VAL A 104 -18.41 18.04 -5.82
CA VAL A 104 -17.95 16.93 -6.65
C VAL A 104 -17.78 15.68 -5.80
N VAL A 105 -18.38 14.59 -6.22
CA VAL A 105 -18.25 13.26 -5.62
C VAL A 105 -17.45 12.39 -6.55
N THR A 106 -16.38 11.79 -6.03
CA THR A 106 -15.58 10.82 -6.76
C THR A 106 -15.69 9.43 -6.12
N SER A 107 -15.07 8.44 -6.74
CA SER A 107 -14.99 7.08 -6.20
C SER A 107 -14.26 6.99 -4.85
N LYS A 108 -13.52 8.04 -4.44
CA LYS A 108 -12.71 8.03 -3.21
C LYS A 108 -13.00 9.17 -2.25
N ARG A 109 -13.36 10.35 -2.76
CA ARG A 109 -13.40 11.59 -1.98
C ARG A 109 -14.54 12.50 -2.41
N ASP A 110 -14.91 13.39 -1.50
CA ASP A 110 -15.82 14.50 -1.76
C ASP A 110 -15.04 15.80 -1.80
N TYR A 111 -15.45 16.70 -2.71
CA TYR A 111 -14.81 17.98 -2.90
C TYR A 111 -15.84 19.10 -2.82
N SER A 112 -15.57 20.10 -2.00
CA SER A 112 -16.34 21.32 -1.90
C SER A 112 -15.57 22.46 -2.54
N LEU A 113 -16.16 23.14 -3.50
CA LEU A 113 -15.53 24.23 -4.23
C LEU A 113 -16.41 25.47 -4.24
N GLU A 114 -15.78 26.61 -4.29
CA GLU A 114 -16.43 27.90 -4.53
C GLU A 114 -16.07 28.37 -5.94
N LEU A 115 -17.06 28.59 -6.78
CA LEU A 115 -16.89 29.07 -8.14
C LEU A 115 -17.03 30.59 -8.17
N ASN A 116 -15.97 31.26 -8.58
CA ASN A 116 -15.92 32.71 -8.73
C ASN A 116 -15.67 33.08 -10.19
N VAL A 117 -16.30 34.17 -10.64
CA VAL A 117 -16.06 34.80 -11.94
C VAL A 117 -15.19 36.02 -11.75
N LEU A 118 -14.19 36.18 -12.59
CA LEU A 118 -13.34 37.38 -12.66
C LEU A 118 -13.86 38.28 -13.76
N ASP A 119 -14.08 39.57 -13.44
CA ASP A 119 -14.57 40.55 -14.39
C ASP A 119 -13.48 41.09 -15.33
N LYS A 120 -12.21 40.91 -14.95
CA LYS A 120 -11.02 41.39 -15.69
C LYS A 120 -9.95 40.28 -15.76
N ASP A 121 -9.00 40.45 -16.66
CA ASP A 121 -7.80 39.65 -16.70
C ASP A 121 -7.07 39.70 -15.35
N SER A 122 -6.76 38.57 -14.81
CA SER A 122 -6.11 38.42 -13.51
C SER A 122 -5.20 37.21 -13.50
N PRO A 123 -4.03 37.30 -12.86
CA PRO A 123 -3.17 36.14 -12.64
C PRO A 123 -3.83 35.06 -11.76
N ALA A 124 -4.94 35.38 -11.09
CA ALA A 124 -5.72 34.43 -10.31
C ALA A 124 -6.62 33.54 -11.18
N GLN A 125 -6.82 33.84 -12.47
CA GLN A 125 -7.60 32.99 -13.38
C GLN A 125 -6.96 31.60 -13.48
N ALA A 126 -7.76 30.58 -13.29
CA ALA A 126 -7.31 29.20 -13.41
C ALA A 126 -7.71 28.59 -14.76
N PHE A 127 -6.78 27.96 -15.46
CA PHE A 127 -7.07 27.08 -16.58
C PHE A 127 -7.14 25.64 -16.12
N ILE A 128 -6.20 25.23 -15.28
CA ILE A 128 -6.16 23.91 -14.66
C ILE A 128 -5.89 24.08 -13.17
N ILE A 129 -6.64 23.35 -12.35
CA ILE A 129 -6.37 23.18 -10.92
C ILE A 129 -6.13 21.70 -10.68
N ARG A 130 -4.90 21.33 -10.25
CA ARG A 130 -4.54 19.98 -9.86
C ARG A 130 -4.56 19.83 -8.36
N TYR A 131 -5.18 18.75 -7.89
CA TYR A 131 -5.13 18.38 -6.50
C TYR A 131 -3.89 17.51 -6.20
N HIS A 132 -3.26 17.78 -5.07
CA HIS A 132 -2.17 17.00 -4.50
C HIS A 132 -2.61 16.34 -3.21
N TYR A 133 -2.15 15.09 -2.99
CA TYR A 133 -2.57 14.21 -1.90
C TYR A 133 -1.34 13.76 -1.08
N PRO A 134 -0.72 14.63 -0.27
CA PRO A 134 0.54 14.33 0.41
C PRO A 134 0.43 13.17 1.41
N ASP A 135 -0.72 12.98 2.04
CA ASP A 135 -0.92 11.90 3.01
C ASP A 135 -0.99 10.54 2.34
N GLU A 136 -1.55 10.44 1.15
CA GLU A 136 -1.54 9.20 0.38
C GLU A 136 -0.17 8.86 -0.20
N LEU A 137 0.55 9.87 -0.67
CA LEU A 137 1.94 9.68 -1.10
C LEU A 137 2.81 9.16 0.05
N ARG A 138 2.63 9.70 1.27
CA ARG A 138 3.30 9.18 2.48
C ARG A 138 2.91 7.75 2.79
N LYS A 139 1.64 7.40 2.73
CA LYS A 139 1.16 6.02 2.95
C LYS A 139 1.72 5.05 1.90
N LYS A 140 1.70 5.43 0.63
CA LYS A 140 2.27 4.62 -0.48
C LYS A 140 3.79 4.43 -0.30
N SER A 141 4.52 5.48 0.07
CA SER A 141 5.98 5.40 0.30
C SER A 141 6.33 4.55 1.53
N ALA A 142 5.56 4.68 2.62
CA ALA A 142 5.73 3.86 3.81
C ALA A 142 5.46 2.38 3.54
N ALA A 143 4.39 2.06 2.80
CA ALA A 143 4.09 0.69 2.38
C ALA A 143 5.19 0.10 1.49
N ALA A 144 5.69 0.87 0.52
CA ALA A 144 6.80 0.45 -0.34
C ALA A 144 8.09 0.23 0.44
N SER A 145 8.37 1.06 1.46
CA SER A 145 9.53 0.90 2.35
C SER A 145 9.41 -0.36 3.20
N ALA A 146 8.22 -0.63 3.76
CA ALA A 146 7.96 -1.85 4.53
C ALA A 146 8.17 -3.12 3.68
N THR A 147 7.65 -3.12 2.45
CA THR A 147 7.85 -4.24 1.51
C THR A 147 9.31 -4.47 1.18
N ARG A 148 10.08 -3.38 0.93
CA ARG A 148 11.53 -3.48 0.68
C ARG A 148 12.29 -4.02 1.88
N GLN A 149 11.96 -3.56 3.09
CA GLN A 149 12.57 -4.07 4.32
C GLN A 149 12.30 -5.56 4.51
N GLN A 150 11.07 -6.00 4.27
CA GLN A 150 10.71 -7.41 4.34
C GLN A 150 11.50 -8.25 3.32
N GLN A 151 11.59 -7.80 2.07
CA GLN A 151 12.37 -8.49 1.03
C GLN A 151 13.86 -8.55 1.37
N GLN A 152 14.43 -7.46 1.92
CA GLN A 152 15.82 -7.45 2.37
C GLN A 152 16.05 -8.44 3.53
N GLN A 153 15.14 -8.50 4.49
CA GLN A 153 15.23 -9.43 5.60
C GLN A 153 15.18 -10.88 5.12
N GLU A 154 14.24 -11.20 4.21
CA GLU A 154 14.15 -12.53 3.60
C GLU A 154 15.42 -12.89 2.80
N ALA A 155 16.02 -11.93 2.09
CA ALA A 155 17.27 -12.15 1.37
C ALA A 155 18.45 -12.42 2.31
N LEU A 156 18.55 -11.68 3.41
CA LEU A 156 19.55 -11.91 4.46
C LEU A 156 19.38 -13.26 5.12
N ASP A 157 18.15 -13.66 5.40
CA ASP A 157 17.87 -14.96 6.00
C ASP A 157 18.21 -16.10 5.04
N ARG A 158 17.94 -15.96 3.74
CA ARG A 158 18.39 -16.92 2.72
C ARG A 158 19.92 -17.01 2.65
N GLN A 159 20.64 -15.88 2.72
CA GLN A 159 22.10 -15.88 2.74
C GLN A 159 22.65 -16.54 3.99
N ARG A 160 22.07 -16.27 5.17
CA ARG A 160 22.47 -16.93 6.43
C ARG A 160 22.27 -18.44 6.36
N ILE A 161 21.13 -18.87 5.83
CA ILE A 161 20.86 -20.31 5.61
C ILE A 161 21.89 -20.88 4.64
N ALA A 162 22.11 -20.23 3.50
CA ALA A 162 23.08 -20.71 2.50
C ALA A 162 24.54 -20.75 3.05
N SER A 163 24.92 -19.81 3.91
CA SER A 163 26.25 -19.81 4.55
C SER A 163 26.38 -20.92 5.60
N ALA A 164 25.33 -21.22 6.35
CA ALA A 164 25.29 -22.34 7.28
C ALA A 164 25.50 -23.69 6.57
N PHE A 165 25.07 -23.79 5.31
CA PHE A 165 25.32 -24.99 4.49
C PHE A 165 26.77 -25.19 4.05
N ARG A 166 27.56 -24.13 3.95
CA ARG A 166 28.98 -24.21 3.51
C ARG A 166 29.91 -24.72 4.59
N HIS A 167 29.50 -24.67 5.85
CA HIS A 167 30.27 -25.21 6.97
C HIS A 167 29.70 -26.58 7.34
N PRO A 168 30.56 -27.59 7.61
CA PRO A 168 30.10 -28.87 8.09
C PRO A 168 29.44 -28.66 9.45
N ALA A 169 28.10 -28.69 9.46
CA ALA A 169 27.37 -28.59 10.69
C ALA A 169 27.63 -29.82 11.54
N THR A 170 28.11 -29.62 12.76
CA THR A 170 28.33 -30.69 13.73
C THR A 170 27.04 -30.95 14.49
N PRO A 171 26.46 -32.15 14.41
CA PRO A 171 25.27 -32.46 15.20
C PRO A 171 25.57 -32.32 16.70
N ARG A 172 24.69 -31.56 17.37
CA ARG A 172 24.77 -31.36 18.83
C ARG A 172 23.61 -31.98 19.58
N ASN A 173 22.45 -32.03 18.94
CA ASN A 173 21.25 -32.58 19.52
C ASN A 173 20.55 -33.55 18.56
N TRP A 174 20.36 -34.80 19.03
CA TRP A 174 19.62 -35.85 18.32
C TRP A 174 18.30 -36.18 19.03
N ARG A 175 17.91 -35.43 20.04
CA ARG A 175 16.70 -35.67 20.84
C ARG A 175 15.47 -35.12 20.12
N TYR A 176 15.07 -35.83 19.09
CA TYR A 176 13.89 -35.52 18.30
C TYR A 176 12.91 -36.67 18.34
N THR A 177 11.66 -36.36 18.63
CA THR A 177 10.55 -37.32 18.59
C THR A 177 9.61 -36.93 17.45
N ARG A 178 9.20 -37.92 16.65
CA ARG A 178 8.21 -37.73 15.59
C ARG A 178 6.90 -38.36 15.96
N ARG A 179 5.79 -37.69 15.67
CA ARG A 179 4.43 -38.19 15.78
C ARG A 179 3.79 -38.21 14.40
N VAL A 180 3.59 -39.40 13.85
CA VAL A 180 3.08 -39.58 12.49
C VAL A 180 1.58 -39.86 12.54
N ALA A 181 0.76 -38.98 11.95
CA ALA A 181 -0.67 -39.19 11.83
C ALA A 181 -0.95 -40.39 10.86
N ALA A 182 -2.11 -40.99 11.01
CA ALA A 182 -2.52 -42.11 10.14
C ALA A 182 -2.44 -41.70 8.65
N GLY A 183 -1.84 -42.54 7.81
CA GLY A 183 -1.65 -42.26 6.38
C GLY A 183 -0.54 -41.24 6.04
N SER A 184 0.22 -40.74 7.01
CA SER A 184 1.24 -39.68 6.80
C SER A 184 2.69 -40.24 6.72
N ALA A 185 2.88 -41.56 6.57
CA ALA A 185 4.20 -42.16 6.52
C ALA A 185 5.08 -41.67 5.35
N SER A 186 4.46 -41.24 4.24
CA SER A 186 5.16 -40.77 3.06
C SER A 186 5.91 -39.44 3.29
N ILE A 187 5.51 -38.63 4.26
CA ILE A 187 6.13 -37.37 4.63
C ILE A 187 6.90 -37.44 5.96
N ALA A 188 6.96 -38.59 6.59
CA ALA A 188 7.68 -38.76 7.83
C ALA A 188 9.18 -38.76 7.58
N PRO A 189 9.98 -37.93 8.26
CA PRO A 189 11.43 -37.89 8.09
C PRO A 189 12.07 -39.14 8.66
N ASP A 190 13.21 -39.54 8.10
CA ASP A 190 13.99 -40.68 8.56
C ASP A 190 14.85 -40.31 9.77
N PHE A 191 15.35 -39.07 9.83
CA PHE A 191 16.11 -38.56 10.96
C PHE A 191 15.91 -37.06 11.13
N ALA A 192 16.19 -36.57 12.34
CA ALA A 192 16.32 -35.14 12.65
C ALA A 192 17.40 -34.94 13.71
N TRP A 193 18.14 -33.86 13.58
CA TRP A 193 19.12 -33.39 14.54
C TRP A 193 19.28 -31.87 14.42
N ASP A 194 19.90 -31.19 15.40
CA ASP A 194 20.25 -29.77 15.30
C ASP A 194 21.69 -29.50 15.76
N ASP A 195 22.20 -28.35 15.36
CA ASP A 195 23.49 -27.81 15.77
C ASP A 195 23.36 -26.76 16.88
N GLY A 196 22.17 -26.64 17.45
CA GLY A 196 21.79 -25.62 18.43
C GLY A 196 21.18 -24.38 17.79
N ARG A 197 21.25 -24.23 16.48
CA ARG A 197 20.76 -23.08 15.71
C ARG A 197 19.79 -23.48 14.61
N PHE A 198 20.15 -24.50 13.85
CA PHE A 198 19.33 -25.05 12.76
C PHE A 198 19.03 -26.52 13.00
N ALA A 199 17.81 -26.89 12.70
CA ALA A 199 17.37 -28.27 12.65
C ALA A 199 17.51 -28.82 11.23
N TYR A 200 18.06 -30.02 11.13
CA TYR A 200 18.34 -30.77 9.91
C TYR A 200 17.41 -31.98 9.89
N ILE A 201 16.50 -32.00 8.94
CA ILE A 201 15.45 -33.01 8.81
C ILE A 201 15.69 -33.80 7.52
N GLY A 202 15.98 -35.08 7.64
CA GLY A 202 16.39 -35.94 6.52
C GLY A 202 15.26 -36.79 5.97
N PHE A 203 15.15 -36.81 4.65
CA PHE A 203 14.18 -37.60 3.90
C PHE A 203 14.88 -38.47 2.87
N SER A 204 14.58 -39.77 2.86
CA SER A 204 15.03 -40.70 1.82
C SER A 204 14.32 -40.37 0.48
N PRO A 205 14.87 -40.88 -0.66
CA PRO A 205 14.32 -40.60 -1.98
C PRO A 205 12.87 -41.01 -2.19
N ALA A 206 12.40 -41.99 -1.43
CA ALA A 206 11.02 -42.50 -1.49
C ALA A 206 10.01 -41.59 -0.76
N LYS A 207 10.48 -40.61 -0.03
CA LYS A 207 9.62 -39.71 0.75
C LYS A 207 9.22 -38.45 -0.06
N THR A 208 8.01 -37.98 0.21
CA THR A 208 7.53 -36.68 -0.31
C THR A 208 7.98 -35.55 0.61
N LEU A 209 8.57 -34.51 0.06
CA LEU A 209 8.99 -33.34 0.84
C LEU A 209 7.78 -32.51 1.26
N PRO A 210 7.55 -32.32 2.57
CA PRO A 210 6.44 -31.55 3.08
C PRO A 210 6.75 -30.06 3.16
N SER A 211 5.72 -29.25 3.37
CA SER A 211 5.86 -27.89 3.91
C SER A 211 6.15 -27.96 5.39
N VAL A 212 7.01 -27.06 5.89
CA VAL A 212 7.43 -27.02 7.29
C VAL A 212 6.81 -25.82 7.99
N PHE A 213 6.27 -26.06 9.16
CA PHE A 213 5.73 -25.04 10.05
C PHE A 213 6.41 -25.15 11.43
N ARG A 214 6.70 -24.02 12.05
CA ARG A 214 7.09 -23.97 13.47
C ARG A 214 5.87 -23.59 14.31
N VAL A 215 5.80 -24.10 15.51
CA VAL A 215 4.75 -23.72 16.45
C VAL A 215 5.27 -22.62 17.38
N VAL A 216 4.60 -21.48 17.37
CA VAL A 216 4.90 -20.32 18.24
C VAL A 216 3.62 -19.92 18.93
N ASN A 217 3.61 -19.93 20.25
CA ASN A 217 2.43 -19.62 21.07
C ASN A 217 1.17 -20.41 20.67
N GLY A 218 1.37 -21.69 20.31
CA GLY A 218 0.27 -22.56 19.89
C GLY A 218 -0.23 -22.35 18.47
N GLN A 219 0.40 -21.45 17.70
CA GLN A 219 0.05 -21.17 16.29
C GLN A 219 1.14 -21.67 15.34
N GLU A 220 0.72 -22.26 14.22
CA GLU A 220 1.62 -22.69 13.16
C GLU A 220 2.04 -21.51 12.28
N GLN A 221 3.33 -21.32 12.12
CA GLN A 221 3.92 -20.33 11.22
C GLN A 221 4.73 -21.06 10.15
N ALA A 222 4.45 -20.73 8.89
CA ALA A 222 5.19 -21.31 7.76
C ALA A 222 6.67 -20.92 7.82
N VAL A 223 7.53 -21.89 7.56
CA VAL A 223 8.99 -21.71 7.46
C VAL A 223 9.44 -22.13 6.08
N THR A 224 10.24 -21.31 5.41
CA THR A 224 10.86 -21.68 4.14
C THR A 224 12.14 -22.48 4.43
N PRO A 225 12.18 -23.79 4.19
CA PRO A 225 13.37 -24.59 4.45
C PRO A 225 14.44 -24.36 3.38
N GLY A 226 15.70 -24.37 3.81
CA GLY A 226 16.79 -24.65 2.90
C GLY A 226 16.85 -26.16 2.61
N THR A 227 17.31 -26.54 1.43
CA THR A 227 17.39 -27.94 1.04
C THR A 227 18.79 -28.30 0.60
N VAL A 228 19.37 -29.37 1.17
CA VAL A 228 20.70 -29.91 0.85
C VAL A 228 20.61 -31.39 0.58
N LYS A 229 21.37 -31.87 -0.39
CA LYS A 229 21.58 -33.31 -0.57
C LYS A 229 22.78 -33.80 0.23
N ARG A 230 22.57 -34.85 1.02
CA ARG A 230 23.64 -35.59 1.74
C ARG A 230 23.51 -37.08 1.45
N GLY A 231 24.39 -37.60 0.60
CA GLY A 231 24.24 -38.94 0.07
C GLY A 231 22.91 -39.09 -0.67
N ASN A 232 22.14 -40.11 -0.34
CA ASN A 232 20.82 -40.36 -0.91
C ASN A 232 19.69 -39.57 -0.25
N TYR A 233 19.97 -38.83 0.83
CA TYR A 233 18.97 -38.08 1.55
C TYR A 233 18.83 -36.65 1.04
N THR A 234 17.60 -36.13 1.02
CA THR A 234 17.31 -34.72 0.94
C THR A 234 17.12 -34.21 2.36
N VAL A 235 17.96 -33.26 2.77
CA VAL A 235 17.91 -32.67 4.11
C VAL A 235 17.30 -31.29 4.04
N MET A 236 16.20 -31.09 4.74
CA MET A 236 15.59 -29.79 4.95
C MET A 236 16.21 -29.13 6.18
N VAL A 237 16.60 -27.87 6.04
CA VAL A 237 17.21 -27.11 7.13
C VAL A 237 16.31 -25.94 7.47
N VAL A 238 15.95 -25.85 8.73
CA VAL A 238 15.04 -24.83 9.29
C VAL A 238 15.61 -24.30 10.59
N PRO A 239 15.25 -23.11 11.06
CA PRO A 239 15.62 -22.65 12.40
C PRO A 239 15.19 -23.67 13.45
N ALA A 240 16.09 -23.98 14.40
CA ALA A 240 15.77 -24.89 15.49
C ALA A 240 14.59 -24.34 16.29
N SER A 241 13.63 -25.19 16.57
CA SER A 241 12.38 -24.84 17.26
C SER A 241 11.99 -25.96 18.22
N PRO A 242 11.25 -25.67 19.31
CA PRO A 242 10.77 -26.68 20.22
C PRO A 242 9.84 -27.70 19.53
N GLN A 243 9.05 -27.21 18.58
CA GLN A 243 8.07 -28.00 17.87
C GLN A 243 7.96 -27.57 16.41
N LEU A 244 7.97 -28.56 15.51
CA LEU A 244 7.76 -28.37 14.08
C LEU A 244 6.58 -29.24 13.63
N VAL A 245 5.87 -28.79 12.61
CA VAL A 245 4.79 -29.55 11.96
C VAL A 245 5.08 -29.63 10.48
N LEU A 246 5.04 -30.84 9.94
CA LEU A 246 5.20 -31.12 8.52
C LEU A 246 3.84 -31.42 7.91
N ARG A 247 3.54 -30.77 6.77
CA ARG A 247 2.25 -30.94 6.08
C ARG A 247 2.43 -31.15 4.59
N TYR A 248 1.65 -32.07 4.04
CA TYR A 248 1.48 -32.26 2.60
C TYR A 248 0.07 -32.75 2.31
N GLY A 249 -0.77 -31.93 1.71
CA GLY A 249 -2.20 -32.23 1.58
C GLY A 249 -2.85 -32.50 2.94
N SER A 250 -3.45 -33.64 3.10
CA SER A 250 -4.06 -34.10 4.37
C SER A 250 -3.07 -34.78 5.32
N SER A 251 -1.83 -35.04 4.88
CA SER A 251 -0.80 -35.71 5.68
C SER A 251 -0.16 -34.75 6.68
N VAL A 252 0.02 -35.18 7.91
CA VAL A 252 0.59 -34.38 9.01
C VAL A 252 1.57 -35.22 9.84
N VAL A 253 2.74 -34.62 10.12
CA VAL A 253 3.73 -35.19 11.04
C VAL A 253 4.18 -34.10 12.01
N GLY A 254 4.03 -34.34 13.29
CA GLY A 254 4.59 -33.50 14.35
C GLY A 254 6.03 -33.92 14.65
N ILE A 255 6.92 -32.95 14.88
CA ILE A 255 8.29 -33.16 15.32
C ILE A 255 8.50 -32.38 16.61
N GLU A 256 8.89 -33.06 17.67
CA GLU A 256 9.22 -32.46 18.96
C GLU A 256 10.73 -32.49 19.16
N ASN A 257 11.30 -31.35 19.58
CA ASN A 257 12.71 -31.23 19.91
C ASN A 257 12.88 -31.26 21.44
N ASP A 258 13.10 -32.46 21.97
CA ASP A 258 13.22 -32.67 23.40
C ASP A 258 14.52 -32.09 24.03
N GLY A 259 15.47 -31.75 23.17
CA GLY A 259 16.74 -31.10 23.55
C GLY A 259 16.79 -29.59 23.38
N PHE A 260 15.71 -28.96 22.92
CA PHE A 260 15.70 -27.53 22.64
C PHE A 260 16.03 -26.72 23.90
N GLY A 261 17.02 -25.80 23.77
CA GLY A 261 17.47 -24.93 24.85
C GLY A 261 18.20 -25.63 26.03
N ARG A 262 18.42 -26.98 25.94
CA ARG A 262 19.09 -27.75 27.00
C ARG A 262 20.55 -28.09 26.69
N ILE A 263 20.97 -27.84 25.46
CA ILE A 263 22.36 -28.12 25.06
C ILE A 263 23.14 -26.83 25.25
N PRO A 264 24.18 -26.83 26.09
CA PRO A 264 25.00 -25.65 26.27
C PRO A 264 25.66 -25.29 24.95
N LEU A 265 25.50 -24.04 24.57
CA LEU A 265 26.37 -23.40 23.58
C LEU A 265 27.81 -23.51 24.11
N THR A 266 28.80 -23.61 23.23
CA THR A 266 30.22 -23.64 23.65
C THR A 266 30.53 -22.50 24.60
N ASN A 267 31.60 -22.65 25.44
CA ASN A 267 32.04 -21.63 26.42
C ASN A 267 32.27 -20.22 25.86
N SER A 268 32.13 -20.02 24.55
CA SER A 268 32.22 -18.72 23.86
C SER A 268 30.87 -18.11 23.53
N ASP A 269 29.75 -18.71 23.94
CA ASP A 269 28.36 -18.31 23.56
C ASP A 269 28.16 -18.08 22.04
N THR A 270 29.07 -18.54 21.23
CA THR A 270 29.00 -18.45 19.76
C THR A 270 28.88 -19.82 19.12
N VAL A 271 28.26 -19.89 17.96
CA VAL A 271 28.08 -21.11 17.18
C VAL A 271 29.34 -21.47 16.39
N SER A 272 30.31 -20.56 16.34
CA SER A 272 31.61 -20.75 15.67
C SER A 272 32.72 -20.90 16.70
N PRO A 273 33.55 -21.97 16.63
CA PRO A 273 34.68 -22.14 17.53
C PRO A 273 35.77 -21.08 17.38
N SER A 274 35.69 -20.24 16.35
CA SER A 274 36.65 -19.19 16.06
C SER A 274 36.18 -17.79 16.46
N VAL A 275 35.00 -17.62 17.06
CA VAL A 275 34.46 -16.33 17.48
C VAL A 275 34.20 -16.34 18.98
N THR A 276 34.81 -15.42 19.69
CA THR A 276 34.54 -15.15 21.13
C THR A 276 33.71 -13.88 21.25
N LEU A 277 32.68 -13.90 22.13
CA LEU A 277 31.97 -12.69 22.52
C LEU A 277 32.82 -11.91 23.53
N GLU A 278 33.19 -10.69 23.17
CA GLU A 278 33.75 -9.75 24.17
C GLU A 278 32.59 -9.19 25.01
N ALA A 279 32.62 -9.50 26.30
CA ALA A 279 31.78 -8.84 27.27
C ALA A 279 32.27 -7.40 27.47
N LYS A 280 31.41 -6.40 27.23
CA LYS A 280 31.64 -5.02 27.57
C LYS A 280 31.20 -4.75 28.98
#